data_536fcb47ad5fbe41c29dddc914fba2d4
#
_entry.id   536fcb47ad5fbe41c29dddc914fba2d4
#
_cell.length_a   1.000
_cell.length_b   1.000
_cell.length_c   1.000
_cell.angle_alpha   90.00
_cell.angle_beta   90.00
_cell.angle_gamma   90.00
#
_symmetry.space_group_name_H-M   'P 1'
#
loop_
_entity.id
_entity.type
_entity.pdbx_description
1 polymer ?
#
loop_
_entity_poly.entity_id
_entity_poly.type
_entity_poly.pdbx_seq_one_letter_code
_entity_poly.pdbx_strand_id
1 'polypeptide(L)'
;VDQIYIPGLKCPVTINQDGFGVSHIFAQNELDLFIAQGYITSKDRLVQMELMRRKGHGRLAEILGPKQINSDWFELTLGLSLVARAQLERYQKTNSPMLPIMEAYAQGVNARIDELRSTQSWPSFFKAAKYEPQPWTVLDTLIIQGLITQELAFGLGQLDRRNFETYLGKERTDGILPEWPYKKQFPYDQGPYPAEPRHDTERLLHSLLNLGPGRGVGGWHLEETPDPGGSGTSSIEHVSLTPDQDLPDLSEFGDFSFLGRANYCLGNSNNWVVSGKITDTGKPYLAGDPHLGLTIPSIWYEIHLCCPSLNVYGVNFPGVPCVIIGHNSKVAWSPTNGQNIQTIYYRENTDPSHPGKYYHNNHWVDFSYYEVTIPVRGDTPKKIVIPWTIHGPVINRLLPQFSGIQKDETISMAYTGNLFSDLMKSMYFLNRAKDACDIEEALSFWGSPVQNFAYATSDGDFGIISPGYYPLIKSGQPWVVLPGTGECDWAGLIPYDHVPSTKNPQRQYA
;
A
#
# COMPACT_ATOMS: atom_id res chain seq x y z
N VAL A 1 18.68 18.12 28.02
CA VAL A 1 17.30 17.89 27.52
C VAL A 1 17.01 19.03 26.57
N ASP A 2 16.98 18.73 25.29
CA ASP A 2 16.65 19.72 24.27
C ASP A 2 15.15 19.96 24.27
N GLN A 3 14.73 21.22 24.28
CA GLN A 3 13.34 21.61 24.14
C GLN A 3 13.11 22.03 22.67
N ILE A 4 12.15 21.38 22.04
CA ILE A 4 11.76 21.68 20.66
C ILE A 4 10.31 22.16 20.71
N TYR A 5 10.04 23.27 20.06
CA TYR A 5 8.69 23.77 19.88
C TYR A 5 8.06 23.12 18.64
N ILE A 6 7.00 22.33 18.84
CA ILE A 6 6.20 21.75 17.76
C ILE A 6 4.84 22.46 17.75
N PRO A 7 4.51 23.22 16.70
CA PRO A 7 3.21 23.89 16.61
C PRO A 7 2.05 22.89 16.70
N GLY A 8 0.98 23.26 17.41
CA GLY A 8 -0.25 22.47 17.51
C GLY A 8 -0.30 21.47 18.65
N LEU A 9 0.79 21.23 19.38
CA LEU A 9 0.74 20.47 20.63
C LEU A 9 -0.10 21.23 21.66
N LYS A 10 -1.05 20.52 22.29
CA LYS A 10 -1.88 21.04 23.39
C LYS A 10 -1.17 20.93 24.73
N CYS A 11 -0.35 19.89 24.88
CA CYS A 11 0.40 19.61 26.09
C CYS A 11 1.86 19.25 25.75
N PRO A 12 2.81 19.43 26.68
CA PRO A 12 4.17 18.98 26.51
C PRO A 12 4.23 17.47 26.26
N VAL A 13 5.08 17.06 25.31
CA VAL A 13 5.37 15.66 25.00
C VAL A 13 6.83 15.39 25.34
N THR A 14 7.09 14.26 25.98
CA THR A 14 8.45 13.79 26.24
C THR A 14 8.84 12.74 25.24
N ILE A 15 9.99 12.90 24.58
CA ILE A 15 10.59 11.90 23.70
C ILE A 15 11.93 11.52 24.28
N ASN A 16 12.08 10.26 24.66
CA ASN A 16 13.34 9.69 25.11
C ASN A 16 13.88 8.74 24.03
N GLN A 17 15.13 8.88 23.68
CA GLN A 17 15.82 7.89 22.85
C GLN A 17 16.69 7.01 23.74
N ASP A 18 16.59 5.71 23.55
CA ASP A 18 17.42 4.73 24.24
C ASP A 18 18.81 4.57 23.62
N GLY A 19 19.60 3.65 24.15
CA GLY A 19 20.97 3.37 23.65
C GLY A 19 21.02 2.79 22.23
N PHE A 20 19.91 2.35 21.65
CA PHE A 20 19.78 1.85 20.29
C PHE A 20 19.18 2.91 19.35
N GLY A 21 18.82 4.08 19.86
CA GLY A 21 18.20 5.16 19.09
C GLY A 21 16.69 5.00 18.93
N VAL A 22 16.06 4.04 19.62
CA VAL A 22 14.60 3.87 19.60
C VAL A 22 13.93 5.00 20.36
N SER A 23 12.92 5.60 19.73
CA SER A 23 12.19 6.72 20.30
C SER A 23 10.99 6.24 21.12
N HIS A 24 10.96 6.64 22.40
CA HIS A 24 9.85 6.42 23.34
C HIS A 24 9.12 7.74 23.54
N ILE A 25 7.87 7.82 23.10
CA ILE A 25 7.05 9.03 23.13
C ILE A 25 6.01 8.94 24.25
N PHE A 26 5.99 9.93 25.13
CA PHE A 26 5.04 10.04 26.23
C PHE A 26 4.24 11.34 26.08
N ALA A 27 2.94 11.21 25.83
CA ALA A 27 2.01 12.31 25.63
C ALA A 27 0.84 12.24 26.62
N GLN A 28 0.12 13.35 26.79
CA GLN A 28 -1.08 13.41 27.65
C GLN A 28 -2.38 13.11 26.89
N ASN A 29 -2.34 13.12 25.56
CA ASN A 29 -3.46 12.79 24.68
C ASN A 29 -2.96 12.20 23.35
N GLU A 30 -3.86 11.60 22.60
CA GLU A 30 -3.52 10.89 21.36
C GLU A 30 -3.08 11.82 20.22
N LEU A 31 -3.70 12.98 20.06
CA LEU A 31 -3.34 13.87 18.96
C LEU A 31 -1.91 14.37 19.14
N ASP A 32 -1.53 14.79 20.35
CA ASP A 32 -0.16 15.19 20.66
C ASP A 32 0.83 14.02 20.47
N LEU A 33 0.40 12.78 20.79
CA LEU A 33 1.20 11.58 20.57
C LEU A 33 1.51 11.39 19.08
N PHE A 34 0.48 11.50 18.20
CA PHE A 34 0.66 11.29 16.77
C PHE A 34 1.37 12.47 16.09
N ILE A 35 1.21 13.71 16.57
CA ILE A 35 2.05 14.85 16.15
C ILE A 35 3.52 14.53 16.45
N ALA A 36 3.83 14.08 17.66
CA ALA A 36 5.19 13.74 18.05
C ALA A 36 5.75 12.54 17.26
N GLN A 37 4.91 11.53 16.96
CA GLN A 37 5.29 10.42 16.09
C GLN A 37 5.69 10.91 14.71
N GLY A 38 4.86 11.75 14.07
CA GLY A 38 5.15 12.31 12.75
C GLY A 38 6.44 13.12 12.74
N TYR A 39 6.67 13.96 13.76
CA TYR A 39 7.87 14.77 13.90
C TYR A 39 9.13 13.90 14.03
N ILE A 40 9.15 12.93 14.96
CA ILE A 40 10.35 12.14 15.20
C ILE A 40 10.66 11.19 14.05
N THR A 41 9.64 10.58 13.43
CA THR A 41 9.84 9.72 12.26
C THR A 41 10.42 10.52 11.10
N SER A 42 9.92 11.74 10.86
CA SER A 42 10.47 12.60 9.80
C SER A 42 11.84 13.17 10.15
N LYS A 43 12.17 13.37 11.44
CA LYS A 43 13.52 13.76 11.86
C LYS A 43 14.56 12.72 11.41
N ASP A 44 14.23 11.44 11.49
CA ASP A 44 15.15 10.35 11.21
C ASP A 44 15.05 9.84 9.76
N ARG A 45 13.89 9.96 9.10
CA ARG A 45 13.56 9.24 7.87
C ARG A 45 12.98 10.11 6.74
N LEU A 46 13.07 11.45 6.80
CA LEU A 46 12.40 12.34 5.85
C LEU A 46 12.76 12.04 4.38
N VAL A 47 14.03 11.75 4.08
CA VAL A 47 14.46 11.40 2.72
C VAL A 47 13.76 10.14 2.22
N GLN A 48 13.71 9.10 3.07
CA GLN A 48 13.01 7.85 2.74
C GLN A 48 11.51 8.10 2.52
N MET A 49 10.86 8.85 3.42
CA MET A 49 9.45 9.21 3.31
C MET A 49 9.17 9.97 2.03
N GLU A 50 10.01 10.96 1.68
CA GLU A 50 9.87 11.76 0.47
C GLU A 50 9.97 10.91 -0.80
N LEU A 51 10.98 10.04 -0.88
CA LEU A 51 11.17 9.18 -2.04
C LEU A 51 10.01 8.17 -2.20
N MET A 52 9.54 7.61 -1.09
CA MET A 52 8.40 6.69 -1.11
C MET A 52 7.11 7.40 -1.57
N ARG A 53 6.78 8.57 -1.01
CA ARG A 53 5.58 9.28 -1.46
C ARG A 53 5.67 9.68 -2.92
N ARG A 54 6.86 10.10 -3.40
CA ARG A 54 7.09 10.42 -4.82
C ARG A 54 6.89 9.20 -5.71
N LYS A 55 7.41 8.05 -5.31
CA LYS A 55 7.18 6.79 -6.00
C LYS A 55 5.67 6.52 -6.13
N GLY A 56 4.94 6.50 -5.02
CA GLY A 56 3.52 6.17 -5.03
C GLY A 56 2.64 7.17 -5.77
N HIS A 57 3.08 8.43 -5.87
CA HIS A 57 2.44 9.43 -6.74
C HIS A 57 2.81 9.30 -8.22
N GLY A 58 3.80 8.45 -8.59
CA GLY A 58 4.35 8.38 -9.94
C GLY A 58 5.09 9.67 -10.32
N ARG A 59 5.91 10.21 -9.41
CA ARG A 59 6.61 11.51 -9.54
C ARG A 59 8.10 11.43 -9.17
N LEU A 60 8.72 10.26 -9.23
CA LEU A 60 10.16 10.13 -8.99
C LEU A 60 10.98 10.83 -10.05
N ALA A 61 10.57 10.77 -11.32
CA ALA A 61 11.28 11.39 -12.45
C ALA A 61 11.39 12.92 -12.31
N GLU A 62 10.49 13.56 -11.57
CA GLU A 62 10.53 14.99 -11.27
C GLU A 62 11.76 15.38 -10.47
N ILE A 63 12.31 14.49 -9.65
CA ILE A 63 13.51 14.75 -8.83
C ILE A 63 14.74 14.03 -9.38
N LEU A 64 14.58 12.75 -9.77
CA LEU A 64 15.65 11.84 -10.11
C LEU A 64 15.91 11.72 -11.62
N GLY A 65 15.10 12.39 -12.45
CA GLY A 65 15.29 12.45 -13.90
C GLY A 65 14.73 11.25 -14.68
N PRO A 66 15.06 11.16 -15.99
CA PRO A 66 14.35 10.30 -16.93
C PRO A 66 14.48 8.80 -16.67
N LYS A 67 15.47 8.35 -15.91
CA LYS A 67 15.62 6.93 -15.54
C LYS A 67 14.43 6.39 -14.73
N GLN A 68 13.66 7.28 -14.09
CA GLN A 68 12.52 6.90 -13.25
C GLN A 68 11.16 6.93 -13.97
N ILE A 69 11.12 7.29 -15.25
CA ILE A 69 9.86 7.37 -16.02
C ILE A 69 9.10 6.04 -16.00
N ASN A 70 9.79 4.91 -16.13
CA ASN A 70 9.14 3.59 -16.11
C ASN A 70 8.56 3.24 -14.73
N SER A 71 9.24 3.65 -13.65
CA SER A 71 8.73 3.53 -12.30
C SER A 71 7.45 4.35 -12.12
N ASP A 72 7.48 5.62 -12.52
CA ASP A 72 6.33 6.51 -12.43
C ASP A 72 5.16 6.00 -13.27
N TRP A 73 5.45 5.51 -14.47
CA TRP A 73 4.42 4.93 -15.33
C TRP A 73 3.77 3.70 -14.69
N PHE A 74 4.57 2.85 -14.06
CA PHE A 74 4.08 1.66 -13.36
C PHE A 74 3.09 2.05 -12.25
N GLU A 75 3.47 2.95 -11.36
CA GLU A 75 2.63 3.38 -10.23
C GLU A 75 1.34 4.07 -10.70
N LEU A 76 1.44 4.91 -11.73
CA LEU A 76 0.29 5.57 -12.34
C LEU A 76 -0.66 4.57 -13.01
N THR A 77 -0.12 3.50 -13.61
CA THR A 77 -0.94 2.43 -14.20
C THR A 77 -1.66 1.63 -13.12
N LEU A 78 -1.01 1.32 -12.01
CA LEU A 78 -1.67 0.66 -10.87
C LEU A 78 -2.75 1.55 -10.23
N GLY A 79 -2.67 2.87 -10.41
CA GLY A 79 -3.66 3.81 -9.94
C GLY A 79 -3.59 4.11 -8.44
N LEU A 80 -2.43 3.96 -7.79
CA LEU A 80 -2.29 4.18 -6.35
C LEU A 80 -2.81 5.55 -5.90
N SER A 81 -2.46 6.61 -6.64
CA SER A 81 -2.97 7.97 -6.33
C SER A 81 -4.49 8.08 -6.46
N LEU A 82 -5.11 7.38 -7.42
CA LEU A 82 -6.57 7.36 -7.58
C LEU A 82 -7.23 6.67 -6.38
N VAL A 83 -6.70 5.52 -5.99
CA VAL A 83 -7.21 4.76 -4.83
C VAL A 83 -7.06 5.57 -3.54
N ALA A 84 -5.90 6.18 -3.30
CA ALA A 84 -5.66 6.99 -2.10
C ALA A 84 -6.61 8.21 -2.02
N ARG A 85 -6.89 8.88 -3.15
CA ARG A 85 -7.89 9.96 -3.20
C ARG A 85 -9.30 9.46 -2.90
N ALA A 86 -9.69 8.31 -3.47
CA ALA A 86 -10.98 7.69 -3.18
C ALA A 86 -11.14 7.33 -1.69
N GLN A 87 -10.08 6.82 -1.08
CA GLN A 87 -10.04 6.53 0.35
C GLN A 87 -10.19 7.81 1.19
N LEU A 88 -9.45 8.86 0.84
CA LEU A 88 -9.54 10.15 1.53
C LEU A 88 -10.96 10.73 1.45
N GLU A 89 -11.55 10.76 0.26
CA GLU A 89 -12.95 11.20 0.08
C GLU A 89 -13.92 10.39 0.95
N ARG A 90 -13.74 9.09 1.03
CA ARG A 90 -14.58 8.24 1.88
C ARG A 90 -14.41 8.60 3.35
N TYR A 91 -13.18 8.77 3.84
CA TYR A 91 -12.93 9.20 5.21
C TYR A 91 -13.58 10.55 5.52
N GLN A 92 -13.51 11.50 4.60
CA GLN A 92 -14.17 12.80 4.74
C GLN A 92 -15.70 12.67 4.77
N LYS A 93 -16.29 11.94 3.81
CA LYS A 93 -17.75 11.74 3.72
C LYS A 93 -18.34 11.00 4.93
N THR A 94 -17.58 10.08 5.52
CA THR A 94 -18.04 9.29 6.68
C THR A 94 -17.62 9.90 8.02
N ASN A 95 -16.94 11.05 8.04
CA ASN A 95 -16.34 11.63 9.24
C ASN A 95 -15.52 10.58 10.02
N SER A 96 -14.66 9.85 9.33
CA SER A 96 -13.87 8.77 9.92
C SER A 96 -13.04 9.27 11.11
N PRO A 97 -13.03 8.56 12.25
CA PRO A 97 -12.18 8.90 13.39
C PRO A 97 -10.68 8.79 13.09
N MET A 98 -10.31 8.19 11.95
CA MET A 98 -8.92 8.08 11.51
C MET A 98 -8.39 9.37 10.90
N LEU A 99 -9.27 10.22 10.37
CA LEU A 99 -8.85 11.46 9.73
C LEU A 99 -8.07 12.38 10.69
N PRO A 100 -8.54 12.72 11.89
CA PRO A 100 -7.78 13.52 12.85
C PRO A 100 -6.43 12.91 13.27
N ILE A 101 -6.33 11.58 13.28
CA ILE A 101 -5.09 10.86 13.63
C ILE A 101 -4.04 11.03 12.52
N MET A 102 -4.45 10.87 11.26
CA MET A 102 -3.56 11.08 10.11
C MET A 102 -3.19 12.56 9.94
N GLU A 103 -4.12 13.48 10.20
CA GLU A 103 -3.85 14.93 10.21
C GLU A 103 -2.84 15.31 11.28
N ALA A 104 -2.96 14.77 12.49
CA ALA A 104 -2.01 14.98 13.59
C ALA A 104 -0.60 14.47 13.21
N TYR A 105 -0.52 13.27 12.61
CA TYR A 105 0.75 12.76 12.11
C TYR A 105 1.36 13.67 11.03
N ALA A 106 0.56 14.07 10.04
CA ALA A 106 1.00 15.00 8.99
C ALA A 106 1.47 16.35 9.56
N GLN A 107 0.79 16.88 10.57
CA GLN A 107 1.21 18.08 11.26
C GLN A 107 2.61 17.95 11.89
N GLY A 108 2.91 16.81 12.51
CA GLY A 108 4.24 16.53 13.06
C GLY A 108 5.33 16.49 11.97
N VAL A 109 5.06 15.82 10.85
CA VAL A 109 5.97 15.80 9.70
C VAL A 109 6.22 17.22 9.17
N ASN A 110 5.16 18.01 9.05
CA ASN A 110 5.27 19.40 8.56
C ASN A 110 6.04 20.29 9.52
N ALA A 111 5.89 20.12 10.83
CA ALA A 111 6.68 20.85 11.81
C ALA A 111 8.19 20.60 11.61
N ARG A 112 8.59 19.37 11.25
CA ARG A 112 10.00 19.07 10.91
C ARG A 112 10.43 19.70 9.59
N ILE A 113 9.59 19.65 8.55
CA ILE A 113 9.86 20.30 7.27
C ILE A 113 10.06 21.81 7.46
N ASP A 114 9.22 22.48 8.24
CA ASP A 114 9.28 23.90 8.51
C ASP A 114 10.51 24.28 9.35
N GLU A 115 10.89 23.45 10.32
CA GLU A 115 12.14 23.61 11.07
C GLU A 115 13.35 23.57 10.12
N LEU A 116 13.43 22.57 9.24
CA LEU A 116 14.52 22.44 8.26
C LEU A 116 14.56 23.61 7.30
N ARG A 117 13.39 24.09 6.87
CA ARG A 117 13.27 25.26 5.98
C ARG A 117 13.74 26.54 6.68
N SER A 118 13.31 26.78 7.91
CA SER A 118 13.68 27.98 8.66
C SER A 118 15.16 28.04 9.03
N THR A 119 15.77 26.89 9.32
CA THR A 119 17.17 26.77 9.71
C THR A 119 18.11 26.48 8.53
N GLN A 120 17.57 26.24 7.33
CA GLN A 120 18.33 25.83 6.13
C GLN A 120 19.21 24.58 6.38
N SER A 121 18.80 23.75 7.35
CA SER A 121 19.57 22.56 7.78
C SER A 121 19.13 21.28 7.07
N TRP A 122 18.77 21.38 5.80
CA TRP A 122 18.32 20.24 5.01
C TRP A 122 19.32 19.07 5.00
N PRO A 123 18.86 17.82 5.04
CA PRO A 123 19.68 16.65 4.74
C PRO A 123 20.45 16.78 3.43
N SER A 124 21.64 16.15 3.36
CA SER A 124 22.54 16.25 2.21
C SER A 124 21.87 15.90 0.88
N PHE A 125 21.00 14.90 0.86
CA PHE A 125 20.20 14.54 -0.32
C PHE A 125 19.43 15.73 -0.89
N PHE A 126 18.66 16.45 -0.05
CA PHE A 126 17.85 17.58 -0.53
C PHE A 126 18.70 18.75 -1.02
N LYS A 127 19.85 18.98 -0.37
CA LYS A 127 20.82 19.99 -0.83
C LYS A 127 21.40 19.64 -2.20
N ALA A 128 21.84 18.38 -2.38
CA ALA A 128 22.37 17.90 -3.64
C ALA A 128 21.30 17.88 -4.74
N ALA A 129 20.09 17.42 -4.41
CA ALA A 129 18.96 17.44 -5.33
C ALA A 129 18.45 18.87 -5.64
N LYS A 130 18.89 19.89 -4.91
CA LYS A 130 18.33 21.26 -5.00
C LYS A 130 16.81 21.25 -4.96
N TYR A 131 16.28 20.53 -3.98
CA TYR A 131 14.86 20.27 -3.82
C TYR A 131 14.43 20.42 -2.36
N GLU A 132 13.28 21.05 -2.14
CA GLU A 132 12.63 21.13 -0.82
C GLU A 132 11.33 20.32 -0.83
N PRO A 133 11.11 19.43 0.17
CA PRO A 133 9.89 18.69 0.30
C PRO A 133 8.65 19.59 0.42
N GLN A 134 7.59 19.25 -0.30
CA GLN A 134 6.28 19.86 -0.12
C GLN A 134 5.67 19.44 1.22
N PRO A 135 4.73 20.20 1.78
CA PRO A 135 4.01 19.79 2.97
C PRO A 135 3.44 18.38 2.85
N TRP A 136 3.51 17.63 3.94
CA TRP A 136 2.92 16.30 4.04
C TRP A 136 1.42 16.40 4.28
N THR A 137 0.64 15.56 3.63
CA THR A 137 -0.81 15.50 3.75
C THR A 137 -1.29 14.11 4.15
N VAL A 138 -2.56 14.00 4.51
CA VAL A 138 -3.21 12.69 4.73
C VAL A 138 -3.12 11.82 3.48
N LEU A 139 -3.20 12.42 2.30
CA LEU A 139 -3.05 11.69 1.03
C LEU A 139 -1.69 11.00 0.92
N ASP A 140 -0.61 11.64 1.38
CA ASP A 140 0.73 11.05 1.35
C ASP A 140 0.83 9.82 2.26
N THR A 141 0.20 9.86 3.44
CA THR A 141 0.09 8.70 4.33
C THR A 141 -0.66 7.55 3.66
N LEU A 142 -1.76 7.82 2.98
CA LEU A 142 -2.52 6.81 2.24
C LEU A 142 -1.75 6.27 1.02
N ILE A 143 -0.93 7.09 0.38
CA ILE A 143 0.00 6.67 -0.69
C ILE A 143 1.05 5.69 -0.15
N ILE A 144 1.66 5.97 1.00
CA ILE A 144 2.61 5.04 1.63
C ILE A 144 1.92 3.71 1.95
N GLN A 145 0.72 3.75 2.52
CA GLN A 145 -0.10 2.55 2.73
C GLN A 145 -0.32 1.77 1.43
N GLY A 146 -0.68 2.47 0.35
CA GLY A 146 -0.88 1.87 -0.97
C GLY A 146 0.36 1.20 -1.53
N LEU A 147 1.55 1.81 -1.39
CA LEU A 147 2.83 1.23 -1.82
C LEU A 147 3.14 -0.08 -1.09
N ILE A 148 2.92 -0.12 0.22
CA ILE A 148 3.16 -1.31 1.01
C ILE A 148 2.15 -2.41 0.65
N THR A 149 0.88 -2.03 0.44
CA THR A 149 -0.13 -2.95 -0.08
C THR A 149 0.29 -3.54 -1.43
N GLN A 150 0.81 -2.72 -2.32
CA GLN A 150 1.31 -3.16 -3.62
C GLN A 150 2.47 -4.14 -3.49
N GLU A 151 3.46 -3.85 -2.66
CA GLU A 151 4.61 -4.72 -2.47
C GLU A 151 4.23 -6.12 -1.98
N LEU A 152 3.15 -6.22 -1.20
CA LEU A 152 2.70 -7.47 -0.58
C LEU A 152 1.58 -8.19 -1.34
N ALA A 153 0.80 -7.49 -2.14
CA ALA A 153 -0.39 -8.05 -2.81
C ALA A 153 -0.29 -8.14 -4.33
N PHE A 154 0.60 -7.33 -4.94
CA PHE A 154 0.80 -7.39 -6.39
C PHE A 154 1.65 -8.59 -6.77
N GLY A 155 1.20 -9.37 -7.77
CA GLY A 155 1.91 -10.54 -8.22
C GLY A 155 1.78 -10.77 -9.74
N LEU A 156 2.79 -11.37 -10.35
CA LEU A 156 2.84 -11.67 -11.79
C LEU A 156 2.75 -13.16 -12.09
N GLY A 157 2.41 -13.99 -11.10
CA GLY A 157 2.47 -15.44 -11.23
C GLY A 157 1.76 -16.02 -12.45
N GLN A 158 0.61 -15.46 -12.86
CA GLN A 158 -0.11 -15.90 -14.06
C GLN A 158 0.65 -15.57 -15.34
N LEU A 159 1.31 -14.41 -15.38
CA LEU A 159 2.11 -13.98 -16.54
C LEU A 159 3.42 -14.77 -16.62
N ASP A 160 4.05 -15.03 -15.48
CA ASP A 160 5.23 -15.90 -15.39
C ASP A 160 4.89 -17.31 -15.87
N ARG A 161 3.79 -17.89 -15.37
CA ARG A 161 3.30 -19.19 -15.84
C ARG A 161 3.10 -19.20 -17.35
N ARG A 162 2.47 -18.18 -17.90
CA ARG A 162 2.27 -18.05 -19.33
C ARG A 162 3.57 -17.96 -20.12
N ASN A 163 4.58 -17.24 -19.60
CA ASN A 163 5.91 -17.24 -20.18
C ASN A 163 6.52 -18.64 -20.20
N PHE A 164 6.45 -19.39 -19.09
CA PHE A 164 6.92 -20.77 -19.05
C PHE A 164 6.18 -21.64 -20.07
N GLU A 165 4.86 -21.52 -20.17
CA GLU A 165 4.06 -22.28 -21.14
C GLU A 165 4.46 -21.96 -22.59
N THR A 166 4.81 -20.71 -22.89
CA THR A 166 5.27 -20.28 -24.22
C THR A 166 6.62 -20.93 -24.58
N TYR A 167 7.55 -21.04 -23.63
CA TYR A 167 8.89 -21.58 -23.90
C TYR A 167 9.03 -23.08 -23.72
N LEU A 168 8.33 -23.66 -22.76
CA LEU A 168 8.49 -25.06 -22.33
C LEU A 168 7.34 -25.96 -22.78
N GLY A 169 6.22 -25.35 -23.19
CA GLY A 169 4.93 -26.03 -23.38
C GLY A 169 4.22 -26.32 -22.05
N LYS A 170 2.91 -26.55 -22.13
CA LYS A 170 2.03 -26.73 -20.96
C LYS A 170 2.47 -27.87 -20.04
N GLU A 171 2.76 -29.04 -20.60
CA GLU A 171 3.11 -30.24 -19.82
C GLU A 171 4.35 -30.03 -18.94
N ARG A 172 5.42 -29.42 -19.48
CA ARG A 172 6.64 -29.13 -18.70
C ARG A 172 6.39 -28.05 -17.67
N THR A 173 5.61 -27.04 -18.03
CA THR A 173 5.24 -25.97 -17.09
C THR A 173 4.43 -26.54 -15.93
N ASP A 174 3.47 -27.41 -16.17
CA ASP A 174 2.69 -28.07 -15.13
C ASP A 174 3.57 -28.94 -14.20
N GLY A 175 4.67 -29.49 -14.73
CA GLY A 175 5.65 -30.22 -13.93
C GLY A 175 6.51 -29.33 -13.00
N ILE A 176 6.79 -28.08 -13.42
CA ILE A 176 7.59 -27.12 -12.64
C ILE A 176 6.68 -26.29 -11.72
N LEU A 177 5.52 -25.88 -12.21
CA LEU A 177 4.49 -25.12 -11.51
C LEU A 177 3.23 -25.97 -11.40
N PRO A 178 3.21 -27.03 -10.60
CA PRO A 178 2.06 -27.92 -10.51
C PRO A 178 0.83 -27.16 -10.04
N GLU A 179 -0.33 -27.61 -10.48
CA GLU A 179 -1.58 -27.15 -9.89
C GLU A 179 -1.54 -27.41 -8.39
N TRP A 180 -1.80 -26.38 -7.61
CA TRP A 180 -1.72 -26.49 -6.16
C TRP A 180 -2.70 -27.56 -5.69
N PRO A 181 -2.26 -28.55 -4.86
CA PRO A 181 -3.13 -29.65 -4.45
C PRO A 181 -4.14 -29.21 -3.40
N TYR A 182 -5.12 -28.37 -3.78
CA TYR A 182 -6.15 -27.85 -2.90
C TYR A 182 -6.84 -28.91 -2.01
N LYS A 183 -6.91 -30.13 -2.47
CA LYS A 183 -7.56 -31.23 -1.74
C LYS A 183 -6.76 -31.77 -0.55
N LYS A 184 -5.54 -31.33 -0.31
CA LYS A 184 -4.65 -31.90 0.72
C LYS A 184 -4.12 -30.91 1.76
N GLN A 185 -4.37 -29.62 1.61
CA GLN A 185 -3.84 -28.59 2.51
C GLN A 185 -4.96 -27.86 3.24
N PHE A 186 -5.70 -28.60 4.04
CA PHE A 186 -6.75 -27.97 4.82
C PHE A 186 -6.30 -27.67 6.24
N PRO A 187 -6.20 -26.36 6.57
CA PRO A 187 -6.71 -26.00 7.87
C PRO A 187 -8.09 -25.34 7.81
N TYR A 188 -8.70 -25.11 6.63
CA TYR A 188 -9.82 -24.16 6.50
C TYR A 188 -11.03 -24.79 5.80
N ASP A 189 -12.22 -24.31 6.14
CA ASP A 189 -13.47 -24.68 5.50
C ASP A 189 -13.46 -24.29 4.00
N GLN A 190 -14.07 -25.13 3.15
CA GLN A 190 -13.98 -25.02 1.70
C GLN A 190 -15.17 -24.37 1.01
N GLY A 191 -16.09 -23.87 1.80
CA GLY A 191 -17.30 -23.30 1.25
C GLY A 191 -18.36 -24.33 0.84
N PRO A 192 -19.42 -23.92 0.16
CA PRO A 192 -19.55 -22.71 -0.65
C PRO A 192 -19.69 -21.44 0.19
N TYR A 193 -18.86 -20.45 -0.13
CA TYR A 193 -18.94 -19.14 0.51
C TYR A 193 -20.01 -18.29 -0.18
N PRO A 194 -20.87 -17.58 0.56
CA PRO A 194 -21.66 -16.53 -0.04
C PRO A 194 -20.70 -15.44 -0.56
N ALA A 195 -20.84 -15.06 -1.83
CA ALA A 195 -20.08 -13.96 -2.37
C ALA A 195 -20.61 -12.63 -1.80
N GLU A 196 -19.78 -11.87 -1.09
CA GLU A 196 -20.12 -10.47 -0.83
C GLU A 196 -20.05 -9.68 -2.14
N PRO A 197 -21.06 -8.84 -2.45
CA PRO A 197 -21.01 -7.97 -3.61
C PRO A 197 -19.75 -7.11 -3.55
N ARG A 198 -19.15 -6.85 -4.71
CA ARG A 198 -18.06 -5.86 -4.81
C ARG A 198 -18.56 -4.54 -4.20
N HIS A 199 -17.85 -4.08 -3.17
CA HIS A 199 -18.22 -2.84 -2.49
C HIS A 199 -18.05 -1.62 -3.41
N ASP A 200 -18.71 -0.52 -3.02
CA ASP A 200 -18.78 0.77 -3.72
C ASP A 200 -17.44 1.37 -4.20
N THR A 201 -16.31 0.77 -3.83
CA THR A 201 -14.97 1.23 -4.23
C THR A 201 -14.74 1.07 -5.74
N GLU A 202 -15.27 0.02 -6.36
CA GLU A 202 -15.23 -0.07 -7.83
C GLU A 202 -16.10 1.01 -8.47
N ARG A 203 -17.29 1.22 -7.91
CA ARG A 203 -18.13 2.34 -8.34
C ARG A 203 -17.45 3.68 -8.09
N LEU A 204 -16.70 3.83 -7.01
CA LEU A 204 -15.94 5.03 -6.71
C LEU A 204 -14.74 5.18 -7.64
N LEU A 205 -13.97 4.11 -7.87
CA LEU A 205 -12.89 4.11 -8.86
C LEU A 205 -13.42 4.37 -10.26
N HIS A 206 -14.50 3.70 -10.66
CA HIS A 206 -15.22 3.98 -11.90
C HIS A 206 -15.82 5.37 -11.92
N SER A 207 -16.28 5.95 -10.80
CA SER A 207 -16.78 7.33 -10.75
C SER A 207 -15.66 8.36 -10.82
N LEU A 208 -14.48 8.06 -10.28
CA LEU A 208 -13.28 8.90 -10.42
C LEU A 208 -12.66 8.77 -11.83
N LEU A 209 -12.80 7.59 -12.43
CA LEU A 209 -12.45 7.34 -13.83
C LEU A 209 -13.59 7.66 -14.80
N ASN A 210 -14.84 7.79 -14.31
CA ASN A 210 -16.04 8.12 -15.09
C ASN A 210 -16.10 9.60 -15.47
N LEU A 211 -15.46 9.67 -16.37
CA LEU A 211 -15.60 10.43 -17.55
C LEU A 211 -16.69 9.80 -18.39
N GLY A 212 -17.86 10.38 -18.29
CA GLY A 212 -19.00 9.93 -19.08
C GLY A 212 -18.62 9.78 -20.56
N PRO A 213 -19.31 8.92 -21.33
CA PRO A 213 -19.01 8.71 -22.73
C PRO A 213 -19.05 10.04 -23.47
N GLY A 214 -17.91 10.49 -23.99
CA GLY A 214 -17.81 11.68 -24.82
C GLY A 214 -17.28 12.97 -24.18
N ARG A 215 -16.82 12.95 -22.94
CA ARG A 215 -16.00 14.05 -22.40
C ARG A 215 -14.58 13.55 -22.24
N GLY A 216 -13.72 13.93 -23.18
CA GLY A 216 -12.28 13.88 -22.98
C GLY A 216 -11.98 14.57 -21.66
N VAL A 217 -11.22 13.90 -20.79
CA VAL A 217 -10.78 14.48 -19.53
C VAL A 217 -9.98 15.70 -19.88
N GLY A 218 -10.52 16.87 -19.64
CA GLY A 218 -9.70 18.05 -19.42
C GLY A 218 -8.68 17.63 -18.39
N GLY A 219 -7.38 17.71 -18.74
CA GLY A 219 -6.31 17.14 -17.93
C GLY A 219 -6.56 17.35 -16.45
N TRP A 220 -6.49 16.28 -15.70
CA TRP A 220 -6.31 16.35 -14.28
C TRP A 220 -4.93 16.97 -14.06
N HIS A 221 -4.88 18.29 -14.11
CA HIS A 221 -3.83 18.98 -13.39
C HIS A 221 -4.01 18.52 -11.94
N LEU A 222 -2.94 18.12 -11.30
CA LEU A 222 -2.89 18.00 -9.86
C LEU A 222 -3.09 19.44 -9.34
N GLU A 223 -4.35 19.90 -9.35
CA GLU A 223 -4.72 21.14 -8.66
C GLU A 223 -4.49 20.82 -7.18
N GLU A 224 -3.60 21.59 -6.62
CA GLU A 224 -3.42 21.71 -5.19
C GLU A 224 -4.79 21.85 -4.53
N THR A 225 -5.00 21.10 -3.47
CA THR A 225 -6.19 21.25 -2.64
C THR A 225 -6.33 22.72 -2.27
N PRO A 226 -7.50 23.37 -2.49
CA PRO A 226 -7.71 24.72 -2.00
C PRO A 226 -7.55 24.70 -0.48
N ASP A 227 -6.68 25.55 0.00
CA ASP A 227 -6.56 25.87 1.42
C ASP A 227 -7.93 26.36 1.93
N PRO A 228 -8.56 25.72 2.94
CA PRO A 228 -9.83 26.18 3.46
C PRO A 228 -9.62 27.42 4.33
N GLY A 229 -9.42 28.57 3.72
CA GLY A 229 -9.46 29.85 4.41
C GLY A 229 -8.28 30.77 4.16
N GLY A 230 -8.21 31.34 2.99
CA GLY A 230 -7.29 32.45 2.74
C GLY A 230 -7.55 33.09 1.38
N SER A 231 -8.19 34.23 1.36
CA SER A 231 -8.25 35.12 0.21
C SER A 231 -6.86 35.68 -0.09
N GLY A 232 -6.15 35.02 -1.02
CA GLY A 232 -4.87 35.50 -1.49
C GLY A 232 -4.51 34.79 -2.78
N THR A 233 -4.69 35.48 -3.90
CA THR A 233 -4.14 35.11 -5.20
C THR A 233 -2.61 35.10 -5.12
N SER A 234 -2.01 33.96 -4.75
CA SER A 234 -0.60 33.70 -4.98
C SER A 234 -0.48 32.89 -6.27
N SER A 235 -0.08 33.57 -7.34
CA SER A 235 0.43 32.93 -8.54
C SER A 235 1.60 32.02 -8.13
N ILE A 236 1.40 30.71 -8.20
CA ILE A 236 2.51 29.76 -8.05
C ILE A 236 3.36 29.91 -9.29
N GLU A 237 4.54 30.50 -9.11
CA GLU A 237 5.56 30.47 -10.12
C GLU A 237 5.92 28.99 -10.34
N HIS A 238 5.50 28.45 -11.48
CA HIS A 238 6.10 27.26 -12.03
C HIS A 238 7.58 27.55 -12.20
N VAL A 239 8.42 27.01 -11.34
CA VAL A 239 9.85 26.99 -11.59
C VAL A 239 10.03 26.10 -12.81
N SER A 240 10.00 26.72 -13.98
CA SER A 240 10.43 26.13 -15.23
C SER A 240 11.93 25.90 -15.09
N LEU A 241 12.33 24.70 -14.74
CA LEU A 241 13.73 24.29 -14.81
C LEU A 241 14.10 24.28 -16.31
N THR A 242 14.98 25.17 -16.71
CA THR A 242 15.49 25.22 -18.08
C THR A 242 16.22 23.92 -18.42
N PRO A 243 16.17 23.45 -19.68
CA PRO A 243 16.75 22.16 -20.12
C PRO A 243 18.27 22.03 -19.92
N ASP A 244 18.98 23.12 -19.67
CA ASP A 244 20.45 23.20 -19.61
C ASP A 244 21.03 23.18 -18.18
N GLN A 245 20.28 22.84 -17.15
CA GLN A 245 20.88 22.64 -15.83
C GLN A 245 21.43 21.22 -15.73
N ASP A 246 22.74 21.11 -15.51
CA ASP A 246 23.38 19.84 -15.16
C ASP A 246 22.59 19.14 -14.04
N LEU A 247 22.13 17.93 -14.33
CA LEU A 247 21.46 17.10 -13.32
C LEU A 247 22.45 16.90 -12.17
N PRO A 248 22.03 17.12 -10.90
CA PRO A 248 22.92 16.87 -9.79
C PRO A 248 23.34 15.41 -9.80
N ASP A 249 24.62 15.17 -9.56
CA ASP A 249 25.12 13.80 -9.32
C ASP A 249 24.59 13.33 -7.96
N LEU A 250 23.63 12.43 -7.99
CA LEU A 250 23.07 11.80 -6.81
C LEU A 250 23.62 10.39 -6.59
N SER A 251 24.65 9.97 -7.34
CA SER A 251 25.24 8.63 -7.26
C SER A 251 25.80 8.31 -5.88
N GLU A 252 26.26 9.33 -5.14
CA GLU A 252 26.75 9.18 -3.76
C GLU A 252 25.66 8.70 -2.77
N PHE A 253 24.37 8.88 -3.10
CA PHE A 253 23.24 8.44 -2.28
C PHE A 253 22.77 7.02 -2.63
N GLY A 254 23.46 6.33 -3.52
CA GLY A 254 23.22 4.97 -3.92
C GLY A 254 22.45 4.80 -5.22
N ASP A 255 22.22 3.56 -5.58
CA ASP A 255 21.44 3.19 -6.77
C ASP A 255 19.94 3.23 -6.45
N PHE A 256 19.26 4.24 -6.99
CA PHE A 256 17.79 4.37 -6.85
C PHE A 256 16.99 3.39 -7.73
N SER A 257 17.65 2.47 -8.44
CA SER A 257 16.97 1.48 -9.28
C SER A 257 16.03 0.58 -8.47
N PHE A 258 16.28 0.42 -7.17
CA PHE A 258 15.38 -0.32 -6.28
C PHE A 258 14.01 0.33 -6.13
N LEU A 259 13.91 1.66 -6.28
CA LEU A 259 12.62 2.37 -6.29
C LEU A 259 11.81 2.08 -7.56
N GLY A 260 12.49 1.75 -8.67
CA GLY A 260 11.86 1.46 -9.96
C GLY A 260 11.59 -0.01 -10.23
N ARG A 261 12.09 -0.90 -9.39
CA ARG A 261 11.78 -2.33 -9.48
C ARG A 261 10.55 -2.60 -8.63
N ALA A 262 9.52 -3.22 -9.23
CA ALA A 262 8.61 -4.02 -8.43
C ALA A 262 9.49 -5.11 -7.79
N ASN A 263 9.89 -4.88 -6.55
CA ASN A 263 10.62 -5.88 -5.81
C ASN A 263 9.64 -7.03 -5.59
N TYR A 264 9.69 -8.03 -6.48
CA TYR A 264 9.07 -9.30 -6.17
C TYR A 264 9.73 -9.79 -4.91
N CYS A 265 9.05 -9.62 -3.80
CA CYS A 265 9.51 -10.10 -2.53
C CYS A 265 9.53 -11.62 -2.62
N LEU A 266 10.67 -12.18 -3.01
CA LEU A 266 10.94 -13.62 -2.92
C LEU A 266 11.12 -14.04 -1.44
N GLY A 267 11.04 -13.07 -0.52
CA GLY A 267 11.13 -13.29 0.91
C GLY A 267 9.86 -13.93 1.46
N ASN A 268 10.01 -15.05 2.14
CA ASN A 268 8.95 -15.69 2.90
C ASN A 268 9.10 -15.26 4.35
N SER A 269 8.14 -14.48 4.88
CA SER A 269 8.08 -14.18 6.30
C SER A 269 7.65 -15.40 7.10
N ASN A 270 8.06 -15.47 8.38
CA ASN A 270 7.63 -16.52 9.30
C ASN A 270 7.01 -15.89 10.53
N ASN A 271 5.93 -16.46 11.01
CA ASN A 271 5.41 -16.23 12.35
C ASN A 271 4.91 -17.51 12.97
N TRP A 272 4.91 -17.56 14.27
CA TRP A 272 4.33 -18.65 15.01
C TRP A 272 3.96 -18.21 16.42
N VAL A 273 3.04 -18.92 17.03
CA VAL A 273 2.59 -18.69 18.39
C VAL A 273 2.44 -20.02 19.12
N VAL A 274 2.83 -20.05 20.39
CA VAL A 274 2.81 -21.24 21.26
C VAL A 274 2.01 -20.94 22.50
N SER A 275 1.15 -21.88 22.90
CA SER A 275 0.35 -21.79 24.12
C SER A 275 1.21 -21.74 25.40
N GLY A 276 0.78 -20.98 26.37
CA GLY A 276 1.36 -20.98 27.71
C GLY A 276 1.32 -22.34 28.42
N LYS A 277 0.49 -23.27 27.95
CA LYS A 277 0.43 -24.63 28.53
C LYS A 277 1.68 -25.48 28.28
N ILE A 278 2.47 -25.12 27.26
CA ILE A 278 3.68 -25.85 26.87
C ILE A 278 4.95 -24.98 26.93
N THR A 279 4.85 -23.76 27.48
CA THR A 279 5.98 -22.87 27.75
C THR A 279 6.41 -22.98 29.23
N ASP A 280 7.66 -22.69 29.49
CA ASP A 280 8.24 -22.66 30.85
C ASP A 280 7.70 -21.54 31.75
N THR A 281 7.30 -20.43 31.11
CA THR A 281 6.73 -19.26 31.83
C THR A 281 5.23 -19.37 32.12
N GLY A 282 4.54 -20.37 31.55
CA GLY A 282 3.09 -20.46 31.59
C GLY A 282 2.36 -19.34 30.79
N LYS A 283 3.09 -18.57 29.99
CA LYS A 283 2.54 -17.51 29.12
C LYS A 283 2.77 -17.88 27.66
N PRO A 284 1.87 -17.46 26.73
CA PRO A 284 2.09 -17.69 25.30
C PRO A 284 3.37 -17.01 24.81
N TYR A 285 4.07 -17.64 23.86
CA TYR A 285 5.17 -17.04 23.11
C TYR A 285 4.72 -16.79 21.68
N LEU A 286 5.04 -15.60 21.18
CA LEU A 286 4.84 -15.22 19.79
C LEU A 286 6.18 -14.80 19.19
N ALA A 287 6.51 -15.32 18.01
CA ALA A 287 7.63 -14.85 17.23
C ALA A 287 7.15 -14.41 15.84
N GLY A 288 7.74 -13.37 15.33
CA GLY A 288 7.49 -12.85 13.99
C GLY A 288 8.78 -12.42 13.34
N ASP A 289 8.97 -12.83 12.09
CA ASP A 289 10.18 -12.58 11.30
C ASP A 289 9.80 -12.12 9.90
N PRO A 290 9.53 -10.79 9.72
CA PRO A 290 9.08 -10.22 8.46
C PRO A 290 10.25 -10.05 7.49
N HIS A 291 10.37 -10.93 6.51
CA HIS A 291 11.41 -10.89 5.47
C HIS A 291 11.04 -9.91 4.35
N LEU A 292 11.22 -8.64 4.59
CA LEU A 292 11.20 -7.60 3.57
C LEU A 292 12.62 -7.30 3.06
N GLY A 293 12.74 -6.48 2.02
CA GLY A 293 14.05 -6.14 1.46
C GLY A 293 15.00 -5.54 2.49
N LEU A 294 16.26 -5.98 2.49
CA LEU A 294 17.32 -5.41 3.33
C LEU A 294 17.80 -4.10 2.68
N THR A 295 17.45 -2.98 3.28
CA THR A 295 17.78 -1.63 2.79
C THR A 295 18.40 -0.79 3.90
N ILE A 296 19.14 0.25 3.52
CA ILE A 296 19.62 1.29 4.42
C ILE A 296 19.15 2.65 3.85
N PRO A 297 18.27 3.35 4.60
CA PRO A 297 17.68 2.96 5.89
C PRO A 297 16.74 1.76 5.77
N SER A 298 16.53 1.05 6.90
CA SER A 298 15.58 -0.06 6.99
C SER A 298 14.16 0.40 6.64
N ILE A 299 13.37 -0.51 6.07
CA ILE A 299 11.93 -0.25 5.87
C ILE A 299 11.19 -0.11 7.21
N TRP A 300 11.64 -0.80 8.25
CA TRP A 300 11.07 -0.74 9.58
C TRP A 300 11.62 0.42 10.41
N TYR A 301 10.73 1.05 11.19
CA TYR A 301 11.06 2.07 12.17
C TYR A 301 10.49 1.67 13.53
N GLU A 302 11.36 1.38 14.48
CA GLU A 302 11.00 0.94 15.82
C GLU A 302 10.61 2.12 16.70
N ILE A 303 9.50 2.00 17.45
CA ILE A 303 8.92 3.10 18.20
C ILE A 303 8.07 2.62 19.39
N HIS A 304 8.03 3.41 20.46
CA HIS A 304 7.12 3.26 21.56
C HIS A 304 6.19 4.48 21.67
N LEU A 305 4.89 4.23 21.68
CA LEU A 305 3.84 5.24 21.77
C LEU A 305 3.08 5.08 23.09
N CYS A 306 3.11 6.09 23.96
CA CYS A 306 2.49 6.03 25.27
C CYS A 306 1.67 7.30 25.56
N CYS A 307 0.38 7.10 25.87
CA CYS A 307 -0.52 8.10 26.45
C CYS A 307 -1.57 7.38 27.32
N PRO A 308 -2.48 8.08 28.04
CA PRO A 308 -3.45 7.42 28.92
C PRO A 308 -4.34 6.36 28.28
N SER A 309 -4.63 6.48 26.96
CA SER A 309 -5.49 5.56 26.18
C SER A 309 -4.71 4.56 25.34
N LEU A 310 -3.39 4.66 25.23
CA LEU A 310 -2.55 3.86 24.37
C LEU A 310 -1.16 3.66 24.99
N ASN A 311 -0.72 2.40 25.01
CA ASN A 311 0.66 2.05 25.37
C ASN A 311 1.09 0.88 24.50
N VAL A 312 1.78 1.17 23.39
CA VAL A 312 2.13 0.20 22.34
C VAL A 312 3.59 0.35 21.92
N TYR A 313 4.27 -0.77 21.75
CA TYR A 313 5.66 -0.85 21.31
C TYR A 313 5.78 -1.78 20.10
N GLY A 314 6.64 -1.41 19.16
CA GLY A 314 6.96 -2.25 18.00
C GLY A 314 7.49 -1.45 16.84
N VAL A 315 7.19 -1.92 15.62
CA VAL A 315 7.69 -1.31 14.39
C VAL A 315 6.56 -0.82 13.51
N ASN A 316 6.84 0.24 12.78
CA ASN A 316 5.95 0.79 11.74
C ASN A 316 6.71 1.10 10.44
N PHE A 317 6.00 1.58 9.44
CA PHE A 317 6.59 2.13 8.22
C PHE A 317 6.66 3.65 8.32
N PRO A 318 7.84 4.27 8.01
CA PRO A 318 7.93 5.73 7.94
C PRO A 318 6.89 6.31 6.97
N GLY A 319 6.09 7.25 7.47
CA GLY A 319 4.97 7.86 6.73
C GLY A 319 3.58 7.39 7.16
N VAL A 320 3.49 6.40 8.05
CA VAL A 320 2.23 5.83 8.55
C VAL A 320 2.17 5.94 10.07
N PRO A 321 1.07 6.41 10.70
CA PRO A 321 0.89 6.38 12.16
C PRO A 321 0.65 4.96 12.67
N CYS A 322 0.66 4.79 14.00
CA CYS A 322 0.46 3.54 14.73
C CYS A 322 1.66 2.57 14.67
N VAL A 323 1.50 1.38 15.24
CA VAL A 323 2.44 0.26 15.23
C VAL A 323 1.84 -0.89 14.44
N ILE A 324 2.59 -1.44 13.49
CA ILE A 324 2.12 -2.48 12.55
C ILE A 324 2.42 -3.88 13.08
N ILE A 325 3.62 -4.09 13.63
CA ILE A 325 4.03 -5.32 14.30
C ILE A 325 4.48 -4.96 15.71
N GLY A 326 3.92 -5.59 16.73
CA GLY A 326 4.31 -5.25 18.09
C GLY A 326 3.40 -5.82 19.15
N HIS A 327 3.36 -5.11 20.27
CA HIS A 327 2.55 -5.50 21.41
C HIS A 327 2.14 -4.28 22.24
N ASN A 328 1.08 -4.45 22.99
CA ASN A 328 0.74 -3.62 24.15
C ASN A 328 0.81 -4.46 25.43
N SER A 329 0.26 -3.98 26.53
CA SER A 329 0.29 -4.71 27.81
C SER A 329 -0.60 -5.96 27.86
N LYS A 330 -1.45 -6.17 26.85
CA LYS A 330 -2.48 -7.21 26.83
C LYS A 330 -2.33 -8.20 25.67
N VAL A 331 -1.92 -7.70 24.52
CA VAL A 331 -1.85 -8.48 23.29
C VAL A 331 -0.53 -8.25 22.55
N ALA A 332 -0.07 -9.27 21.83
CA ALA A 332 1.03 -9.19 20.88
C ALA A 332 0.56 -9.72 19.52
N TRP A 333 1.08 -9.17 18.43
CA TRP A 333 0.71 -9.58 17.07
C TRP A 333 1.88 -9.43 16.09
N SER A 334 1.89 -10.31 15.10
CA SER A 334 2.86 -10.27 14.00
C SER A 334 2.23 -10.80 12.71
N PRO A 335 2.10 -9.97 11.68
CA PRO A 335 1.64 -10.40 10.36
C PRO A 335 2.76 -11.02 9.53
N THR A 336 2.38 -11.97 8.66
CA THR A 336 3.18 -12.44 7.52
C THR A 336 2.35 -12.39 6.25
N ASN A 337 2.98 -12.28 5.07
CA ASN A 337 2.24 -12.22 3.82
C ASN A 337 1.44 -13.50 3.56
N GLY A 338 0.15 -13.34 3.24
CA GLY A 338 -0.76 -14.46 3.01
C GLY A 338 -0.52 -15.21 1.70
N GLN A 339 0.23 -14.63 0.76
CA GLN A 339 0.60 -15.21 -0.54
C GLN A 339 -0.56 -15.80 -1.35
N ASN A 340 -1.78 -15.32 -1.13
CA ASN A 340 -2.94 -15.67 -1.94
C ASN A 340 -2.96 -14.88 -3.25
N ILE A 341 -3.83 -15.29 -4.17
CA ILE A 341 -4.02 -14.60 -5.45
C ILE A 341 -4.84 -13.33 -5.22
N GLN A 342 -4.18 -12.20 -5.21
CA GLN A 342 -4.77 -10.87 -5.04
C GLN A 342 -4.75 -10.04 -6.34
N THR A 343 -4.10 -10.57 -7.37
CA THR A 343 -4.01 -9.99 -8.71
C THR A 343 -4.46 -11.03 -9.72
N ILE A 344 -5.41 -10.68 -10.58
CA ILE A 344 -5.92 -11.55 -11.65
C ILE A 344 -5.80 -10.80 -12.97
N TYR A 345 -5.27 -11.47 -13.99
CA TYR A 345 -5.09 -10.92 -15.33
C TYR A 345 -6.14 -11.44 -16.29
N TYR A 346 -6.66 -10.54 -17.13
CA TYR A 346 -7.66 -10.83 -18.11
C TYR A 346 -7.14 -10.49 -19.52
N ARG A 347 -7.34 -11.41 -20.44
CA ARG A 347 -7.15 -11.16 -21.87
C ARG A 347 -8.45 -10.60 -22.42
N GLU A 348 -8.43 -9.30 -22.70
CA GLU A 348 -9.57 -8.61 -23.29
C GLU A 348 -9.73 -8.97 -24.77
N ASN A 349 -10.96 -9.16 -25.18
CA ASN A 349 -11.28 -9.39 -26.58
C ASN A 349 -11.46 -8.04 -27.28
N THR A 350 -10.49 -7.67 -28.11
CA THR A 350 -10.46 -6.43 -28.89
C THR A 350 -10.47 -6.76 -30.38
N ASP A 351 -11.10 -5.91 -31.21
CA ASP A 351 -11.17 -6.09 -32.65
C ASP A 351 -10.92 -4.75 -33.37
N PRO A 352 -10.08 -4.71 -34.42
CA PRO A 352 -9.81 -3.49 -35.18
C PRO A 352 -11.06 -2.84 -35.81
N SER A 353 -12.13 -3.62 -36.05
CA SER A 353 -13.42 -3.07 -36.53
C SER A 353 -14.20 -2.31 -35.45
N HIS A 354 -13.80 -2.41 -34.20
CA HIS A 354 -14.38 -1.71 -33.04
C HIS A 354 -13.30 -0.94 -32.28
N PRO A 355 -12.69 0.08 -32.88
CA PRO A 355 -11.57 0.80 -32.26
C PRO A 355 -11.99 1.46 -30.95
N GLY A 356 -11.14 1.37 -29.91
CA GLY A 356 -11.39 1.94 -28.60
C GLY A 356 -12.40 1.17 -27.75
N LYS A 357 -12.73 -0.08 -28.12
CA LYS A 357 -13.67 -0.94 -27.39
C LYS A 357 -13.08 -2.33 -27.13
N TYR A 358 -13.63 -2.98 -26.11
CA TYR A 358 -13.43 -4.39 -25.79
C TYR A 358 -14.78 -5.10 -25.68
N TYR A 359 -14.80 -6.41 -25.94
CA TYR A 359 -16.02 -7.21 -25.91
C TYR A 359 -16.22 -7.85 -24.53
N HIS A 360 -17.35 -7.54 -23.89
CA HIS A 360 -17.69 -8.05 -22.56
C HIS A 360 -19.19 -8.28 -22.42
N ASN A 361 -19.61 -9.40 -21.86
CA ASN A 361 -21.02 -9.77 -21.68
C ASN A 361 -21.89 -9.58 -22.93
N ASN A 362 -21.40 -10.09 -24.07
CA ASN A 362 -22.08 -10.07 -25.38
C ASN A 362 -22.29 -8.68 -26.01
N HIS A 363 -21.53 -7.65 -25.58
CA HIS A 363 -21.56 -6.33 -26.22
C HIS A 363 -20.17 -5.64 -26.24
N TRP A 364 -20.00 -4.65 -27.10
CA TRP A 364 -18.81 -3.84 -27.17
C TRP A 364 -18.88 -2.70 -26.18
N VAL A 365 -17.90 -2.61 -25.27
CA VAL A 365 -17.79 -1.62 -24.22
C VAL A 365 -16.62 -0.68 -24.53
N ASP A 366 -16.79 0.63 -24.34
CA ASP A 366 -15.72 1.59 -24.51
C ASP A 366 -14.67 1.46 -23.42
N PHE A 367 -13.38 1.58 -23.78
CA PHE A 367 -12.35 1.79 -22.77
C PHE A 367 -12.56 3.12 -22.05
N SER A 368 -12.33 3.14 -20.75
CA SER A 368 -12.06 4.38 -20.02
C SER A 368 -10.57 4.73 -20.15
N TYR A 369 -10.23 6.01 -20.15
CA TYR A 369 -8.84 6.44 -20.31
C TYR A 369 -8.42 7.34 -19.17
N TYR A 370 -7.31 7.01 -18.53
CA TYR A 370 -6.63 7.87 -17.57
C TYR A 370 -5.46 8.56 -18.24
N GLU A 371 -5.58 9.88 -18.44
CA GLU A 371 -4.52 10.71 -19.01
C GLU A 371 -3.76 11.41 -17.88
N VAL A 372 -2.45 11.31 -17.89
CA VAL A 372 -1.60 11.95 -16.89
C VAL A 372 -0.27 12.36 -17.50
N THR A 373 0.34 13.40 -16.94
CA THR A 373 1.65 13.89 -17.37
C THR A 373 2.67 13.60 -16.27
N ILE A 374 3.77 12.92 -16.63
CA ILE A 374 4.92 12.68 -15.77
C ILE A 374 5.85 13.87 -15.94
N PRO A 375 6.06 14.70 -14.91
CA PRO A 375 7.09 15.73 -14.95
C PRO A 375 8.47 15.05 -14.85
N VAL A 376 9.42 15.51 -15.68
CA VAL A 376 10.75 14.90 -15.77
C VAL A 376 11.82 15.96 -15.60
N ARG A 377 12.66 15.81 -14.58
CA ARG A 377 13.79 16.70 -14.35
C ARG A 377 14.79 16.59 -15.51
N GLY A 378 15.13 17.74 -16.11
CA GLY A 378 16.09 17.80 -17.22
C GLY A 378 15.58 17.24 -18.56
N ASP A 379 14.28 16.98 -18.68
CA ASP A 379 13.65 16.54 -19.95
C ASP A 379 12.23 17.13 -20.05
N THR A 380 11.62 17.00 -21.21
CA THR A 380 10.23 17.38 -21.42
C THR A 380 9.27 16.46 -20.68
N PRO A 381 8.18 16.97 -20.07
CA PRO A 381 7.16 16.14 -19.44
C PRO A 381 6.59 15.09 -20.42
N LYS A 382 6.32 13.89 -19.92
CA LYS A 382 5.80 12.78 -20.75
C LYS A 382 4.31 12.60 -20.49
N LYS A 383 3.48 12.91 -21.50
CA LYS A 383 2.05 12.59 -21.45
C LYS A 383 1.86 11.08 -21.68
N ILE A 384 1.12 10.44 -20.79
CA ILE A 384 0.73 9.03 -20.90
C ILE A 384 -0.78 8.90 -20.86
N VAL A 385 -1.28 7.85 -21.52
CA VAL A 385 -2.69 7.49 -21.55
C VAL A 385 -2.80 6.02 -21.20
N ILE A 386 -3.54 5.72 -20.15
CA ILE A 386 -3.72 4.38 -19.61
C ILE A 386 -5.16 3.95 -19.88
N PRO A 387 -5.39 2.97 -20.76
CA PRO A 387 -6.73 2.42 -20.96
C PRO A 387 -7.14 1.58 -19.75
N TRP A 388 -8.42 1.64 -19.41
CA TRP A 388 -9.04 0.85 -18.35
C TRP A 388 -10.26 0.09 -18.90
N THR A 389 -10.40 -1.15 -18.44
CA THR A 389 -11.59 -1.97 -18.67
C THR A 389 -12.38 -2.12 -17.37
N ILE A 390 -13.46 -2.87 -17.38
CA ILE A 390 -14.18 -3.25 -16.16
C ILE A 390 -13.31 -4.05 -15.19
N HIS A 391 -12.29 -4.75 -15.67
CA HIS A 391 -11.36 -5.51 -14.83
C HIS A 391 -10.28 -4.64 -14.19
N GLY A 392 -9.96 -3.49 -14.81
CA GLY A 392 -8.95 -2.56 -14.34
C GLY A 392 -8.04 -2.05 -15.45
N PRO A 393 -6.82 -1.56 -15.12
CA PRO A 393 -5.91 -0.98 -16.09
C PRO A 393 -5.38 -2.00 -17.10
N VAL A 394 -5.18 -1.55 -18.34
CA VAL A 394 -4.43 -2.29 -19.36
C VAL A 394 -2.93 -2.14 -19.08
N ILE A 395 -2.23 -3.26 -18.94
CA ILE A 395 -0.86 -3.30 -18.42
C ILE A 395 0.20 -3.65 -19.47
N ASN A 396 -0.16 -3.82 -20.71
CA ASN A 396 0.76 -4.28 -21.79
C ASN A 396 2.09 -3.52 -21.84
N ARG A 397 2.06 -2.20 -21.64
CA ARG A 397 3.26 -1.36 -21.70
C ARG A 397 4.20 -1.52 -20.49
N LEU A 398 3.69 -2.04 -19.36
CA LEU A 398 4.48 -2.23 -18.14
C LEU A 398 5.36 -3.47 -18.22
N LEU A 399 5.09 -4.35 -19.16
CA LEU A 399 5.59 -5.72 -19.15
C LEU A 399 6.29 -6.09 -20.47
N PRO A 400 7.17 -5.21 -21.04
CA PRO A 400 7.87 -5.52 -22.29
C PRO A 400 8.78 -6.76 -22.16
N GLN A 401 9.15 -7.12 -20.92
CA GLN A 401 9.94 -8.32 -20.64
C GLN A 401 9.12 -9.62 -20.66
N PHE A 402 7.79 -9.53 -20.66
CA PHE A 402 6.93 -10.72 -20.76
C PHE A 402 6.66 -11.05 -22.22
N SER A 403 7.58 -11.82 -22.81
CA SER A 403 7.53 -12.26 -24.22
C SER A 403 6.31 -13.15 -24.54
N GLY A 404 5.63 -13.68 -23.53
CA GLY A 404 4.39 -14.45 -23.69
C GLY A 404 3.15 -13.59 -24.00
N ILE A 405 3.26 -12.24 -23.92
CA ILE A 405 2.19 -11.34 -24.35
C ILE A 405 2.42 -10.99 -25.81
N GLN A 406 1.50 -11.39 -26.69
CA GLN A 406 1.59 -11.07 -28.11
C GLN A 406 1.29 -9.58 -28.33
N LYS A 407 1.82 -8.99 -29.39
CA LYS A 407 1.69 -7.55 -29.67
C LYS A 407 0.25 -7.09 -29.90
N ASP A 408 -0.61 -8.00 -30.32
CA ASP A 408 -2.03 -7.80 -30.61
C ASP A 408 -2.95 -8.13 -29.43
N GLU A 409 -2.40 -8.65 -28.34
CA GLU A 409 -3.18 -8.93 -27.14
C GLU A 409 -3.34 -7.70 -26.25
N THR A 410 -4.49 -7.57 -25.63
CA THR A 410 -4.79 -6.57 -24.61
C THR A 410 -4.98 -7.28 -23.27
N ILE A 411 -4.09 -7.02 -22.31
CA ILE A 411 -4.13 -7.60 -20.98
C ILE A 411 -4.50 -6.52 -19.96
N SER A 412 -5.57 -6.75 -19.24
CA SER A 412 -5.98 -5.93 -18.10
C SER A 412 -5.74 -6.65 -16.78
N MET A 413 -5.85 -5.91 -15.68
CA MET A 413 -5.52 -6.42 -14.34
C MET A 413 -6.60 -6.05 -13.33
N ALA A 414 -7.19 -7.04 -12.69
CA ALA A 414 -7.99 -6.86 -11.49
C ALA A 414 -7.11 -7.08 -10.23
N TYR A 415 -7.10 -6.11 -9.34
CA TYR A 415 -6.18 -6.07 -8.21
C TYR A 415 -6.89 -5.65 -6.92
N THR A 416 -6.78 -6.47 -5.85
CA THR A 416 -7.46 -6.19 -4.58
C THR A 416 -6.98 -4.93 -3.88
N GLY A 417 -5.74 -4.49 -4.15
CA GLY A 417 -5.21 -3.23 -3.65
C GLY A 417 -5.92 -1.98 -4.21
N ASN A 418 -6.71 -2.14 -5.28
CA ASN A 418 -7.57 -1.08 -5.81
C ASN A 418 -8.94 -1.01 -5.10
N LEU A 419 -9.22 -1.93 -4.18
CA LEU A 419 -10.42 -1.88 -3.36
C LEU A 419 -10.18 -1.04 -2.11
N PHE A 420 -11.26 -0.48 -1.55
CA PHE A 420 -11.16 0.23 -0.28
C PHE A 420 -10.78 -0.73 0.86
N SER A 421 -9.74 -0.38 1.60
CA SER A 421 -9.30 -1.13 2.78
C SER A 421 -9.01 -0.15 3.92
N ASP A 422 -9.67 -0.34 5.07
CA ASP A 422 -9.53 0.57 6.23
C ASP A 422 -8.37 0.12 7.14
N LEU A 423 -7.17 -0.02 6.56
CA LEU A 423 -5.97 -0.46 7.28
C LEU A 423 -5.61 0.46 8.45
N MET A 424 -5.83 1.77 8.30
CA MET A 424 -5.58 2.73 9.39
C MET A 424 -6.46 2.44 10.58
N LYS A 425 -7.74 2.17 10.34
CA LYS A 425 -8.70 1.82 11.40
C LYS A 425 -8.33 0.47 12.04
N SER A 426 -8.00 -0.52 11.21
CA SER A 426 -7.53 -1.83 11.69
C SER A 426 -6.33 -1.68 12.64
N MET A 427 -5.28 -0.97 12.25
CA MET A 427 -4.10 -0.76 13.08
C MET A 427 -4.40 0.05 14.34
N TYR A 428 -5.21 1.09 14.23
CA TYR A 428 -5.60 1.92 15.36
C TYR A 428 -6.33 1.10 16.44
N PHE A 429 -7.25 0.21 16.06
CA PHE A 429 -7.95 -0.67 17.00
C PHE A 429 -7.05 -1.78 17.51
N LEU A 430 -6.23 -2.40 16.65
CA LEU A 430 -5.31 -3.46 17.06
C LEU A 430 -4.29 -2.98 18.11
N ASN A 431 -3.79 -1.76 17.98
CA ASN A 431 -2.89 -1.15 18.96
C ASN A 431 -3.54 -0.99 20.36
N ARG A 432 -4.87 -1.02 20.44
CA ARG A 432 -5.69 -0.85 21.66
C ARG A 432 -6.36 -2.13 22.13
N ALA A 433 -6.22 -3.21 21.37
CA ALA A 433 -6.84 -4.48 21.67
C ALA A 433 -6.45 -4.97 23.07
N LYS A 434 -7.40 -5.57 23.79
CA LYS A 434 -7.23 -6.06 25.15
C LYS A 434 -7.30 -7.58 25.22
N ASP A 435 -7.97 -8.18 24.25
CA ASP A 435 -8.22 -9.62 24.17
C ASP A 435 -8.35 -10.08 22.71
N ALA A 436 -8.65 -11.35 22.50
CA ALA A 436 -8.79 -11.94 21.18
C ALA A 436 -10.02 -11.40 20.41
N CYS A 437 -11.09 -11.00 21.08
CA CYS A 437 -12.27 -10.43 20.43
C CYS A 437 -11.97 -9.06 19.86
N ASP A 438 -11.25 -8.21 20.61
CA ASP A 438 -10.79 -6.91 20.12
C ASP A 438 -9.86 -7.07 18.90
N ILE A 439 -9.01 -8.13 18.87
CA ILE A 439 -8.15 -8.44 17.71
C ILE A 439 -9.01 -8.82 16.50
N GLU A 440 -9.98 -9.72 16.69
CA GLU A 440 -10.92 -10.15 15.64
C GLU A 440 -11.69 -8.95 15.06
N GLU A 441 -12.20 -8.05 15.91
CA GLU A 441 -12.87 -6.81 15.49
C GLU A 441 -11.92 -5.90 14.72
N ALA A 442 -10.72 -5.63 15.25
CA ALA A 442 -9.73 -4.79 14.59
C ALA A 442 -9.39 -5.30 13.20
N LEU A 443 -9.17 -6.61 13.05
CA LEU A 443 -8.79 -7.23 11.80
C LEU A 443 -9.96 -7.34 10.80
N SER A 444 -11.20 -7.17 11.22
CA SER A 444 -12.36 -7.11 10.32
C SER A 444 -12.33 -5.90 9.36
N PHE A 445 -11.58 -4.86 9.70
CA PHE A 445 -11.35 -3.69 8.85
C PHE A 445 -10.20 -3.86 7.86
N TRP A 446 -9.43 -4.95 7.98
CA TRP A 446 -8.28 -5.24 7.15
C TRP A 446 -8.69 -5.85 5.81
N GLY A 447 -8.43 -5.16 4.69
CA GLY A 447 -8.84 -5.63 3.36
C GLY A 447 -7.67 -6.14 2.50
N SER A 448 -6.74 -5.30 2.11
CA SER A 448 -5.58 -5.67 1.29
C SER A 448 -4.32 -4.99 1.82
N PRO A 449 -3.17 -5.70 1.90
CA PRO A 449 -2.90 -7.08 1.44
C PRO A 449 -3.45 -8.14 2.40
N VAL A 450 -3.67 -9.36 1.91
CA VAL A 450 -3.96 -10.49 2.82
C VAL A 450 -2.73 -10.79 3.66
N GLN A 451 -2.91 -10.88 4.98
CA GLN A 451 -1.83 -11.16 5.93
C GLN A 451 -2.24 -12.26 6.90
N ASN A 452 -1.29 -13.08 7.35
CA ASN A 452 -1.49 -14.04 8.42
C ASN A 452 -1.06 -13.40 9.74
N PHE A 453 -2.03 -12.92 10.54
CA PHE A 453 -1.76 -12.36 11.86
C PHE A 453 -1.68 -13.45 12.92
N ALA A 454 -0.48 -13.82 13.33
CA ALA A 454 -0.31 -14.56 14.59
C ALA A 454 -0.52 -13.59 15.75
N TYR A 455 -1.24 -14.04 16.78
CA TYR A 455 -1.51 -13.25 17.97
C TYR A 455 -1.43 -14.08 19.27
N ALA A 456 -1.11 -13.41 20.34
CA ALA A 456 -1.15 -13.95 21.70
C ALA A 456 -1.71 -12.91 22.67
N THR A 457 -2.44 -13.35 23.69
CA THR A 457 -2.98 -12.47 24.74
C THR A 457 -2.41 -12.79 26.11
N SER A 458 -2.38 -11.81 27.00
CA SER A 458 -1.95 -11.99 28.40
C SER A 458 -2.81 -13.01 29.17
N ASP A 459 -4.06 -13.21 28.74
CA ASP A 459 -5.03 -14.11 29.36
C ASP A 459 -4.89 -15.56 28.86
N GLY A 460 -3.99 -15.78 27.88
CA GLY A 460 -3.62 -17.10 27.42
C GLY A 460 -4.24 -17.53 26.07
N ASP A 461 -5.08 -16.71 25.46
CA ASP A 461 -5.58 -16.94 24.10
C ASP A 461 -4.45 -16.74 23.07
N PHE A 462 -4.45 -17.54 22.02
CA PHE A 462 -3.51 -17.47 20.94
C PHE A 462 -4.09 -18.02 19.64
N GLY A 463 -3.56 -17.60 18.52
CA GLY A 463 -4.06 -18.07 17.22
C GLY A 463 -3.46 -17.36 16.03
N ILE A 464 -4.03 -17.67 14.86
CA ILE A 464 -3.74 -16.99 13.60
C ILE A 464 -5.08 -16.61 12.95
N ILE A 465 -5.17 -15.39 12.44
CA ILE A 465 -6.26 -14.94 11.59
C ILE A 465 -5.63 -14.43 10.30
N SER A 466 -6.21 -14.80 9.15
CA SER A 466 -5.73 -14.35 7.83
C SER A 466 -6.74 -13.40 7.19
N PRO A 467 -6.89 -12.15 7.72
CA PRO A 467 -7.83 -11.20 7.16
C PRO A 467 -7.37 -10.73 5.78
N GLY A 468 -8.33 -10.29 4.98
CA GLY A 468 -8.08 -9.67 3.70
C GLY A 468 -9.08 -10.05 2.64
N TYR A 469 -8.89 -9.51 1.45
CA TYR A 469 -9.76 -9.75 0.31
C TYR A 469 -9.34 -10.99 -0.48
N TYR A 470 -10.20 -11.96 -0.52
CA TYR A 470 -10.06 -13.20 -1.29
C TYR A 470 -11.05 -13.18 -2.45
N PRO A 471 -10.61 -12.87 -3.68
CA PRO A 471 -11.51 -12.81 -4.82
C PRO A 471 -12.12 -14.16 -5.17
N LEU A 472 -13.43 -14.17 -5.37
CA LEU A 472 -14.17 -15.29 -5.96
C LEU A 472 -14.40 -14.99 -7.43
N ILE A 473 -14.04 -15.90 -8.32
CA ILE A 473 -14.27 -15.80 -9.76
C ILE A 473 -15.47 -16.67 -10.16
N LYS A 474 -16.23 -16.24 -11.19
CA LYS A 474 -17.39 -16.96 -11.68
C LYS A 474 -17.02 -18.35 -12.23
N SER A 475 -15.93 -18.43 -12.97
CA SER A 475 -15.39 -19.66 -13.52
C SER A 475 -13.90 -19.52 -13.86
N GLY A 476 -13.25 -20.63 -14.22
CA GLY A 476 -11.82 -20.66 -14.58
C GLY A 476 -10.92 -20.93 -13.38
N GLN A 477 -9.64 -20.71 -13.57
CA GLN A 477 -8.59 -20.97 -12.58
C GLN A 477 -7.79 -19.69 -12.33
N PRO A 478 -7.72 -19.18 -11.10
CA PRO A 478 -7.14 -17.85 -10.83
C PRO A 478 -5.63 -17.77 -11.05
N TRP A 479 -4.94 -18.87 -11.28
CA TRP A 479 -3.48 -18.91 -11.54
C TRP A 479 -3.09 -18.86 -13.02
N VAL A 480 -4.06 -18.69 -13.93
CA VAL A 480 -3.83 -18.45 -15.35
C VAL A 480 -4.43 -17.11 -15.78
N VAL A 481 -3.99 -16.59 -16.92
CA VAL A 481 -4.64 -15.42 -17.53
C VAL A 481 -6.02 -15.84 -18.02
N LEU A 482 -7.05 -15.16 -17.54
CA LEU A 482 -8.45 -15.49 -17.81
C LEU A 482 -8.98 -14.76 -19.05
N PRO A 483 -10.01 -15.29 -19.73
CA PRO A 483 -10.73 -14.54 -20.76
C PRO A 483 -11.50 -13.37 -20.11
N GLY A 484 -11.43 -12.19 -20.77
CA GLY A 484 -12.07 -10.93 -20.30
C GLY A 484 -13.49 -10.75 -20.82
N THR A 485 -14.14 -11.82 -21.32
CA THR A 485 -15.45 -11.78 -21.98
C THR A 485 -16.64 -11.87 -21.03
N GLY A 486 -16.40 -11.98 -19.71
CA GLY A 486 -17.43 -11.88 -18.64
C GLY A 486 -17.70 -13.16 -17.87
N GLU A 487 -17.38 -14.33 -18.45
CA GLU A 487 -17.59 -15.64 -17.82
C GLU A 487 -16.67 -15.93 -16.64
N CYS A 488 -15.52 -15.23 -16.58
CA CYS A 488 -14.51 -15.40 -15.54
C CYS A 488 -14.40 -14.19 -14.60
N ASP A 489 -15.32 -13.25 -14.66
CA ASP A 489 -15.31 -12.06 -13.78
C ASP A 489 -15.26 -12.42 -12.31
N TRP A 490 -14.84 -11.49 -11.50
CA TRP A 490 -15.02 -11.60 -10.06
C TRP A 490 -16.51 -11.70 -9.74
N ALA A 491 -16.89 -12.71 -8.96
CA ALA A 491 -18.23 -12.89 -8.43
C ALA A 491 -18.45 -12.12 -7.13
N GLY A 492 -17.37 -11.83 -6.41
CA GLY A 492 -17.36 -11.16 -5.11
C GLY A 492 -16.10 -11.46 -4.33
N LEU A 493 -16.16 -11.30 -3.02
CA LEU A 493 -15.10 -11.59 -2.07
C LEU A 493 -15.58 -12.62 -1.06
N ILE A 494 -14.66 -13.38 -0.46
CA ILE A 494 -14.97 -14.22 0.71
C ILE A 494 -15.29 -13.28 1.89
N PRO A 495 -16.43 -13.48 2.58
CA PRO A 495 -16.77 -12.69 3.77
C PRO A 495 -15.75 -12.86 4.90
N TYR A 496 -15.60 -11.82 5.73
CA TYR A 496 -14.60 -11.83 6.80
C TYR A 496 -14.78 -12.98 7.81
N ASP A 497 -16.00 -13.36 8.14
CA ASP A 497 -16.30 -14.47 9.04
C ASP A 497 -15.93 -15.87 8.49
N HIS A 498 -15.55 -15.92 7.19
CA HIS A 498 -15.09 -17.14 6.51
C HIS A 498 -13.60 -17.10 6.13
N VAL A 499 -12.87 -16.03 6.50
CA VAL A 499 -11.42 -16.01 6.25
C VAL A 499 -10.70 -17.06 7.09
N PRO A 500 -9.58 -17.58 6.60
CA PRO A 500 -8.80 -18.56 7.35
C PRO A 500 -8.43 -18.09 8.76
N SER A 501 -8.82 -18.85 9.78
CA SER A 501 -8.52 -18.52 11.16
C SER A 501 -8.41 -19.77 12.05
N THR A 502 -7.66 -19.64 13.13
CA THR A 502 -7.60 -20.63 14.20
C THR A 502 -7.40 -19.95 15.54
N LYS A 503 -8.15 -20.36 16.56
CA LYS A 503 -8.04 -19.88 17.93
C LYS A 503 -7.88 -21.05 18.88
N ASN A 504 -6.88 -21.00 19.75
CA ASN A 504 -6.60 -22.01 20.75
C ASN A 504 -6.57 -23.45 20.21
N PRO A 505 -5.85 -23.75 19.13
CA PRO A 505 -5.84 -25.08 18.55
C PRO A 505 -5.36 -26.14 19.54
N GLN A 506 -5.95 -27.34 19.46
CA GLN A 506 -5.63 -28.45 20.38
C GLN A 506 -4.14 -28.82 20.38
N ARG A 507 -3.45 -28.63 19.25
CA ARG A 507 -2.01 -28.87 19.11
C ARG A 507 -1.13 -27.92 19.91
N GLN A 508 -1.71 -26.91 20.59
CA GLN A 508 -1.07 -25.90 21.44
C GLN A 508 -0.07 -24.96 20.72
N TYR A 509 -0.10 -24.88 19.40
CA TYR A 509 0.65 -23.92 18.58
C TYR A 509 -0.12 -23.60 17.29
N ALA A 510 0.20 -22.48 16.68
CA ALA A 510 -0.33 -22.05 15.39
C ALA A 510 0.75 -21.28 14.60
#